data_a89347a88098bc05c450049b2f6f9c01
#
_entry.id   a89347a88098bc05c450049b2f6f9c01
#
_cell.length_a   1.000
_cell.length_b   1.000
_cell.length_c   1.000
_cell.angle_alpha   90.00
_cell.angle_beta   90.00
_cell.angle_gamma   90.00
#
_symmetry.space_group_name_H-M   'P 1'
#
loop_
_entity.id
_entity.type
_entity.pdbx_description
1 polymer ?
#
loop_
_entity_poly.entity_id
_entity_poly.type
_entity_poly.pdbx_seq_one_letter_code
_entity_poly.pdbx_strand_id
1 'polypeptide(L)'
;SISAAIIQACWDLDIEPHRVAKLSGIGCSSKTPDYFLGASHGFNTVHGRMPSVLTGANLANRDLLYLGVSGDGDSASIGLGQFANAMRRGVRMAYIVENNGVYGLTKGQFSATADRGSKSKKGVINSDSPVDLVGIALQLGATFVARSFSGDKAQLVPLIKGAMAHGGAAFI
;
A
#
# COMPACT_ATOMS: atom_id res chain seq x y z
N SER A 1 8.11 6.52 -11.23
CA SER A 1 8.01 5.84 -9.93
C SER A 1 6.65 6.09 -9.29
N ILE A 2 6.26 5.27 -8.33
CA ILE A 2 5.01 5.39 -7.56
C ILE A 2 4.99 6.72 -6.80
N SER A 3 6.09 7.13 -6.16
CA SER A 3 6.20 8.43 -5.48
C SER A 3 5.87 9.61 -6.41
N ALA A 4 6.40 9.59 -7.63
CA ALA A 4 6.11 10.65 -8.60
C ALA A 4 4.64 10.65 -9.06
N ALA A 5 4.00 9.47 -9.14
CA ALA A 5 2.58 9.38 -9.44
C ALA A 5 1.71 9.92 -8.30
N ILE A 6 2.09 9.65 -7.03
CA ILE A 6 1.42 10.20 -5.85
C ILE A 6 1.54 11.74 -5.83
N ILE A 7 2.74 12.28 -6.07
CA ILE A 7 2.95 13.73 -6.14
C ILE A 7 2.07 14.36 -7.21
N GLN A 8 2.05 13.76 -8.41
CA GLN A 8 1.22 14.26 -9.51
C GLN A 8 -0.27 14.21 -9.15
N ALA A 9 -0.74 13.11 -8.54
CA ALA A 9 -2.13 12.98 -8.11
C ALA A 9 -2.51 14.04 -7.07
N CYS A 10 -1.65 14.30 -6.09
CA CYS A 10 -1.87 15.36 -5.08
C CYS A 10 -1.88 16.74 -5.71
N TRP A 11 -0.96 17.00 -6.65
CA TRP A 11 -0.91 18.27 -7.39
C TRP A 11 -2.19 18.49 -8.20
N ASP A 12 -2.60 17.50 -8.97
CA ASP A 12 -3.81 17.58 -9.81
C ASP A 12 -5.11 17.78 -9.00
N LEU A 13 -5.13 17.34 -7.75
CA LEU A 13 -6.26 17.48 -6.83
C LEU A 13 -6.13 18.69 -5.90
N ASP A 14 -5.11 19.53 -6.07
CA ASP A 14 -4.83 20.70 -5.22
C ASP A 14 -4.78 20.35 -3.71
N ILE A 15 -4.15 19.20 -3.39
CA ILE A 15 -4.05 18.72 -2.02
C ILE A 15 -2.81 19.32 -1.35
N GLU A 16 -3.04 20.13 -0.34
CA GLU A 16 -1.96 20.71 0.47
C GLU A 16 -1.27 19.64 1.34
N PRO A 17 0.07 19.61 1.41
CA PRO A 17 0.81 18.56 2.13
C PRO A 17 0.37 18.38 3.59
N HIS A 18 0.10 19.45 4.33
CA HIS A 18 -0.32 19.39 5.72
C HIS A 18 -1.71 18.75 5.92
N ARG A 19 -2.48 18.55 4.85
CA ARG A 19 -3.76 17.83 4.85
C ARG A 19 -3.59 16.33 4.68
N VAL A 20 -2.36 15.83 4.54
CA VAL A 20 -2.05 14.42 4.28
C VAL A 20 -1.34 13.80 5.46
N ALA A 21 -1.81 12.60 5.87
CA ALA A 21 -1.08 11.67 6.71
C ALA A 21 -0.63 10.47 5.87
N LYS A 22 0.67 10.26 5.78
CA LYS A 22 1.29 9.17 5.03
C LYS A 22 1.91 8.15 5.99
N LEU A 23 1.61 6.88 5.75
CA LEU A 23 2.05 5.79 6.59
C LEU A 23 2.75 4.71 5.77
N SER A 24 3.73 4.06 6.38
CA SER A 24 4.37 2.87 5.82
C SER A 24 4.59 1.80 6.88
N GLY A 25 4.75 0.55 6.41
CA GLY A 25 5.25 -0.54 7.22
C GLY A 25 6.77 -0.65 7.16
N ILE A 26 7.30 -1.86 7.04
CA ILE A 26 8.74 -2.15 6.96
C ILE A 26 9.06 -2.84 5.63
N GLY A 27 10.29 -2.67 5.16
CA GLY A 27 10.80 -3.21 3.89
C GLY A 27 11.27 -2.12 2.94
N CYS A 28 11.50 -2.46 1.66
CA CYS A 28 11.98 -1.49 0.67
C CYS A 28 10.99 -0.34 0.45
N SER A 29 9.70 -0.65 0.38
CA SER A 29 8.61 0.33 0.22
C SER A 29 8.39 1.22 1.44
N SER A 30 8.97 0.87 2.60
CA SER A 30 8.85 1.70 3.81
C SER A 30 9.45 3.09 3.67
N LYS A 31 10.37 3.28 2.72
CA LYS A 31 10.97 4.58 2.39
C LYS A 31 10.15 5.41 1.40
N THR A 32 9.18 4.81 0.73
CA THR A 32 8.38 5.51 -0.29
C THR A 32 7.75 6.81 0.25
N PRO A 33 7.18 6.85 1.48
CA PRO A 33 6.66 8.09 2.04
C PRO A 33 7.69 9.22 2.21
N ASP A 34 8.98 8.91 2.36
CA ASP A 34 10.02 9.93 2.48
C ASP A 34 10.27 10.69 1.17
N TYR A 35 9.82 10.14 0.04
CA TYR A 35 10.06 10.69 -1.30
C TYR A 35 8.93 11.58 -1.83
N PHE A 36 7.86 11.81 -1.07
CA PHE A 36 6.78 12.69 -1.47
C PHE A 36 6.24 13.51 -0.30
N LEU A 37 5.71 14.69 -0.60
CA LEU A 37 5.05 15.60 0.33
C LEU A 37 5.79 15.78 1.67
N GLY A 38 7.00 16.38 1.62
CA GLY A 38 7.87 16.54 2.80
C GLY A 38 7.22 17.25 4.00
N ALA A 39 6.26 18.15 3.77
CA ALA A 39 5.52 18.89 4.81
C ALA A 39 4.23 18.18 5.27
N SER A 40 4.02 16.91 4.92
CA SER A 40 2.90 16.11 5.41
C SER A 40 3.23 15.39 6.72
N HIS A 41 2.19 14.89 7.41
CA HIS A 41 2.37 14.04 8.60
C HIS A 41 2.89 12.67 8.17
N GLY A 42 3.92 12.15 8.84
CA GLY A 42 4.56 10.88 8.48
C GLY A 42 4.63 9.90 9.65
N PHE A 43 4.28 8.62 9.40
CA PHE A 43 4.42 7.54 10.36
C PHE A 43 5.10 6.34 9.69
N ASN A 44 6.23 5.89 10.24
CA ASN A 44 6.79 4.58 9.93
C ASN A 44 6.38 3.61 11.05
N THR A 45 5.75 2.50 10.69
CA THR A 45 5.14 1.60 11.67
C THR A 45 5.92 0.29 11.79
N VAL A 46 5.61 -0.49 12.81
CA VAL A 46 6.11 -1.87 12.94
C VAL A 46 5.64 -2.72 11.76
N HIS A 47 6.45 -3.71 11.37
CA HIS A 47 6.21 -4.59 10.22
C HIS A 47 4.82 -5.20 10.22
N GLY A 48 4.08 -5.00 9.13
CA GLY A 48 2.71 -5.48 8.95
C GLY A 48 1.64 -4.73 9.76
N ARG A 49 1.98 -3.64 10.45
CA ARG A 49 1.05 -2.93 11.35
C ARG A 49 0.56 -1.58 10.82
N MET A 50 1.00 -1.19 9.63
CA MET A 50 0.56 0.08 9.03
C MET A 50 -0.96 0.25 9.01
N PRO A 51 -1.80 -0.74 8.62
CA PRO A 51 -3.25 -0.55 8.61
C PRO A 51 -3.86 -0.31 9.98
N SER A 52 -3.27 -0.90 11.05
CA SER A 52 -3.74 -0.69 12.43
C SER A 52 -3.43 0.70 12.94
N VAL A 53 -2.20 1.18 12.72
CA VAL A 53 -1.80 2.54 13.09
C VAL A 53 -2.58 3.57 12.30
N LEU A 54 -2.77 3.36 11.00
CA LEU A 54 -3.59 4.22 10.15
C LEU A 54 -5.04 4.26 10.64
N THR A 55 -5.61 3.13 11.06
CA THR A 55 -6.95 3.09 11.64
C THR A 55 -7.05 4.00 12.87
N GLY A 56 -6.08 3.92 13.78
CA GLY A 56 -6.02 4.77 14.98
C GLY A 56 -5.86 6.24 14.62
N ALA A 57 -4.96 6.58 13.70
CA ALA A 57 -4.75 7.94 13.26
C ALA A 57 -6.00 8.53 12.58
N ASN A 58 -6.70 7.75 11.75
CA ASN A 58 -7.94 8.15 11.10
C ASN A 58 -9.08 8.40 12.10
N LEU A 59 -9.15 7.61 13.19
CA LEU A 59 -10.11 7.84 14.26
C LEU A 59 -9.80 9.10 15.08
N ALA A 60 -8.51 9.39 15.26
CA ALA A 60 -8.06 10.58 16.01
C ALA A 60 -8.27 11.88 15.21
N ASN A 61 -8.10 11.85 13.89
CA ASN A 61 -8.32 13.00 13.02
C ASN A 61 -8.90 12.55 11.69
N ARG A 62 -10.18 12.80 11.46
CA ARG A 62 -10.91 12.41 10.25
C ARG A 62 -10.80 13.41 9.10
N ASP A 63 -10.20 14.59 9.34
CA ASP A 63 -10.10 15.66 8.36
C ASP A 63 -8.87 15.50 7.45
N LEU A 64 -7.94 14.61 7.82
CA LEU A 64 -6.78 14.30 7.01
C LEU A 64 -7.09 13.26 5.93
N LEU A 65 -6.38 13.39 4.81
CA LEU A 65 -6.29 12.35 3.79
C LEU A 65 -5.22 11.33 4.20
N TYR A 66 -5.60 10.05 4.24
CA TYR A 66 -4.70 8.97 4.65
C TYR A 66 -4.16 8.18 3.46
N LEU A 67 -2.83 8.15 3.33
CA LEU A 67 -2.11 7.38 2.33
C LEU A 67 -1.24 6.32 3.03
N GLY A 68 -1.58 5.05 2.83
CA GLY A 68 -0.75 3.93 3.28
C GLY A 68 0.04 3.37 2.11
N VAL A 69 1.37 3.30 2.22
CA VAL A 69 2.23 2.65 1.22
C VAL A 69 2.99 1.51 1.89
N SER A 70 2.90 0.32 1.34
CA SER A 70 3.46 -0.89 1.94
C SER A 70 3.97 -1.84 0.87
N GLY A 71 4.89 -2.73 1.22
CA GLY A 71 5.29 -3.84 0.35
C GLY A 71 4.35 -5.03 0.47
N ASP A 72 4.43 -5.91 -0.50
CA ASP A 72 3.68 -7.16 -0.53
C ASP A 72 4.04 -8.10 0.63
N GLY A 73 5.31 -8.24 0.98
CA GLY A 73 5.73 -9.01 2.15
C GLY A 73 5.21 -8.42 3.46
N ASP A 74 5.19 -7.10 3.58
CA ASP A 74 4.63 -6.39 4.73
C ASP A 74 3.12 -6.60 4.83
N SER A 75 2.40 -6.49 3.71
CA SER A 75 0.93 -6.55 3.67
C SER A 75 0.37 -7.97 3.60
N ALA A 76 0.92 -8.82 2.71
CA ALA A 76 0.35 -10.14 2.42
C ALA A 76 0.90 -11.26 3.31
N SER A 77 2.14 -11.12 3.82
CA SER A 77 2.72 -12.13 4.73
C SER A 77 2.47 -11.75 6.19
N ILE A 78 3.13 -10.70 6.68
CA ILE A 78 3.12 -10.36 8.11
C ILE A 78 1.83 -9.63 8.50
N GLY A 79 1.33 -8.77 7.61
CA GLY A 79 0.21 -7.87 7.86
C GLY A 79 -1.14 -8.33 7.33
N LEU A 80 -1.31 -9.58 6.84
CA LEU A 80 -2.54 -10.00 6.18
C LEU A 80 -3.79 -9.80 7.04
N GLY A 81 -3.72 -10.13 8.34
CA GLY A 81 -4.83 -9.91 9.25
C GLY A 81 -5.17 -8.42 9.45
N GLN A 82 -4.16 -7.55 9.44
CA GLN A 82 -4.35 -6.10 9.55
C GLN A 82 -4.97 -5.53 8.27
N PHE A 83 -4.44 -5.95 7.11
CA PHE A 83 -4.99 -5.62 5.80
C PHE A 83 -6.46 -6.02 5.69
N ALA A 84 -6.75 -7.29 5.94
CA ALA A 84 -8.10 -7.85 5.87
C ALA A 84 -9.09 -7.08 6.76
N ASN A 85 -8.71 -6.81 8.01
CA ASN A 85 -9.59 -6.07 8.92
C ASN A 85 -9.77 -4.59 8.54
N ALA A 86 -8.76 -3.94 7.95
CA ALA A 86 -8.89 -2.57 7.47
C ALA A 86 -9.86 -2.50 6.26
N MET A 87 -9.75 -3.45 5.32
CA MET A 87 -10.68 -3.56 4.18
C MET A 87 -12.12 -3.81 4.67
N ARG A 88 -12.31 -4.82 5.51
CA ARG A 88 -13.62 -5.19 6.06
C ARG A 88 -14.32 -4.05 6.82
N ARG A 89 -13.54 -3.22 7.52
CA ARG A 89 -14.08 -2.06 8.26
C ARG A 89 -14.31 -0.83 7.40
N GLY A 90 -13.91 -0.85 6.14
CA GLY A 90 -14.04 0.29 5.25
C GLY A 90 -13.25 1.52 5.72
N VAL A 91 -12.08 1.32 6.33
CA VAL A 91 -11.25 2.42 6.84
C VAL A 91 -10.91 3.39 5.72
N ARG A 92 -11.26 4.67 5.89
CA ARG A 92 -11.03 5.69 4.88
C ARG A 92 -9.54 5.91 4.64
N MET A 93 -9.02 5.35 3.56
CA MET A 93 -7.62 5.45 3.17
C MET A 93 -7.42 5.07 1.70
N ALA A 94 -6.36 5.59 1.09
CA ALA A 94 -5.79 5.02 -0.12
C ALA A 94 -4.62 4.10 0.28
N TYR A 95 -4.78 2.79 0.15
CA TYR A 95 -3.79 1.77 0.48
C TYR A 95 -3.11 1.27 -0.79
N ILE A 96 -1.83 1.57 -0.93
CA ILE A 96 -1.02 1.20 -2.10
C ILE A 96 -0.04 0.10 -1.68
N VAL A 97 -0.09 -1.06 -2.35
CA VAL A 97 0.89 -2.13 -2.17
C VAL A 97 1.84 -2.15 -3.36
N GLU A 98 3.12 -1.95 -3.06
CA GLU A 98 4.22 -2.11 -4.01
C GLU A 98 4.59 -3.59 -4.08
N ASN A 99 3.99 -4.31 -5.05
CA ASN A 99 4.15 -5.75 -5.18
C ASN A 99 5.31 -6.10 -6.13
N ASN A 100 6.33 -6.77 -5.59
CA ASN A 100 7.45 -7.30 -6.35
C ASN A 100 7.76 -8.78 -6.07
N GLY A 101 6.95 -9.46 -5.26
CA GLY A 101 7.07 -10.89 -4.95
C GLY A 101 8.20 -11.24 -3.99
N VAL A 102 8.94 -10.26 -3.42
CA VAL A 102 10.12 -10.55 -2.60
C VAL A 102 10.29 -9.61 -1.41
N TYR A 103 10.96 -10.11 -0.37
CA TYR A 103 11.57 -9.29 0.66
C TYR A 103 12.95 -8.81 0.17
N GLY A 104 12.98 -7.68 -0.53
CA GLY A 104 14.21 -7.18 -1.16
C GLY A 104 15.27 -6.73 -0.15
N LEU A 105 14.87 -6.08 0.95
CA LEU A 105 15.78 -5.56 1.97
C LEU A 105 16.60 -6.67 2.65
N THR A 106 16.01 -7.83 2.86
CA THR A 106 16.63 -8.99 3.52
C THR A 106 17.26 -9.98 2.53
N LYS A 107 17.55 -9.53 1.30
CA LYS A 107 18.27 -10.24 0.23
C LYS A 107 17.46 -11.26 -0.57
N GLY A 108 16.12 -11.11 -0.63
CA GLY A 108 15.30 -11.76 -1.64
C GLY A 108 14.66 -13.07 -1.23
N GLN A 109 14.14 -13.16 -0.02
CA GLN A 109 13.19 -14.20 0.35
C GLN A 109 11.88 -14.00 -0.41
N PHE A 110 11.17 -15.09 -0.71
CA PHE A 110 9.84 -15.00 -1.28
C PHE A 110 8.87 -14.30 -0.32
N SER A 111 8.06 -13.40 -0.86
CA SER A 111 6.88 -12.92 -0.14
C SER A 111 5.69 -13.84 -0.40
N ALA A 112 4.59 -13.63 0.33
CA ALA A 112 3.36 -14.41 0.11
C ALA A 112 2.72 -14.17 -1.26
N THR A 113 3.15 -13.16 -2.03
CA THR A 113 2.66 -12.89 -3.39
C THR A 113 3.59 -13.40 -4.49
N ALA A 114 4.68 -14.09 -4.12
CA ALA A 114 5.63 -14.63 -5.08
C ALA A 114 4.98 -15.71 -5.94
N ASP A 115 5.23 -15.67 -7.24
CA ASP A 115 4.70 -16.68 -8.16
C ASP A 115 5.22 -18.08 -7.82
N ARG A 116 4.31 -19.07 -7.88
CA ARG A 116 4.68 -20.47 -7.75
C ARG A 116 5.65 -20.86 -8.87
N GLY A 117 6.73 -21.53 -8.51
CA GLY A 117 7.79 -21.91 -9.44
C GLY A 117 8.87 -20.83 -9.64
N SER A 118 8.71 -19.64 -9.07
CA SER A 118 9.78 -18.63 -9.10
C SER A 118 11.02 -19.14 -8.35
N LYS A 119 12.21 -18.66 -8.77
CA LYS A 119 13.49 -19.14 -8.25
C LYS A 119 14.22 -18.04 -7.49
N SER A 120 14.61 -18.31 -6.26
CA SER A 120 15.45 -17.40 -5.47
C SER A 120 16.89 -17.34 -5.99
N LYS A 121 17.65 -16.32 -5.59
CA LYS A 121 19.09 -16.23 -5.89
C LYS A 121 19.89 -17.45 -5.43
N LYS A 122 19.43 -18.15 -4.40
CA LYS A 122 20.07 -19.37 -3.87
C LYS A 122 19.61 -20.66 -4.56
N GLY A 123 18.76 -20.55 -5.60
CA GLY A 123 18.28 -21.69 -6.36
C GLY A 123 17.05 -22.40 -5.77
N VAL A 124 16.51 -21.93 -4.65
CA VAL A 124 15.29 -22.49 -4.06
C VAL A 124 14.10 -22.11 -4.93
N ILE A 125 13.20 -23.08 -5.16
CA ILE A 125 11.98 -22.89 -5.94
C ILE A 125 10.82 -22.64 -4.97
N ASN A 126 9.99 -21.63 -5.26
CA ASN A 126 8.77 -21.35 -4.51
C ASN A 126 7.72 -22.43 -4.84
N SER A 127 7.28 -23.19 -3.83
CA SER A 127 6.22 -24.19 -3.96
C SER A 127 4.83 -23.66 -3.65
N ASP A 128 4.76 -22.50 -2.97
CA ASP A 128 3.52 -21.95 -2.45
C ASP A 128 2.72 -21.21 -3.52
N SER A 129 1.42 -21.21 -3.39
CA SER A 129 0.54 -20.40 -4.23
C SER A 129 0.52 -18.96 -3.74
N PRO A 130 0.52 -17.96 -4.65
CA PRO A 130 0.52 -16.55 -4.26
C PRO A 130 -0.80 -16.14 -3.60
N VAL A 131 -0.72 -15.29 -2.59
CA VAL A 131 -1.87 -14.62 -1.99
C VAL A 131 -2.39 -13.55 -2.95
N ASP A 132 -3.66 -13.59 -3.29
CA ASP A 132 -4.33 -12.56 -4.09
C ASP A 132 -4.96 -11.49 -3.19
N LEU A 133 -4.21 -10.42 -2.92
CA LEU A 133 -4.70 -9.29 -2.12
C LEU A 133 -5.89 -8.57 -2.78
N VAL A 134 -5.97 -8.56 -4.11
CA VAL A 134 -7.09 -7.95 -4.84
C VAL A 134 -8.37 -8.74 -4.60
N GLY A 135 -8.31 -10.06 -4.75
CA GLY A 135 -9.43 -10.95 -4.47
C GLY A 135 -9.89 -10.85 -3.01
N ILE A 136 -8.95 -10.80 -2.07
CA ILE A 136 -9.25 -10.63 -0.64
C ILE A 136 -9.93 -9.27 -0.37
N ALA A 137 -9.41 -8.18 -0.94
CA ALA A 137 -10.00 -6.85 -0.76
C ALA A 137 -11.45 -6.80 -1.26
N LEU A 138 -11.72 -7.37 -2.43
CA LEU A 138 -13.07 -7.46 -3.01
C LEU A 138 -14.01 -8.28 -2.12
N GLN A 139 -13.58 -9.46 -1.67
CA GLN A 139 -14.39 -10.33 -0.82
C GLN A 139 -14.71 -9.70 0.54
N LEU A 140 -13.84 -8.84 1.04
CA LEU A 140 -14.01 -8.13 2.30
C LEU A 140 -14.75 -6.80 2.16
N GLY A 141 -15.24 -6.48 0.97
CA GLY A 141 -16.12 -5.35 0.73
C GLY A 141 -15.42 -4.01 0.50
N ALA A 142 -14.12 -4.02 0.14
CA ALA A 142 -13.48 -2.80 -0.34
C ALA A 142 -14.20 -2.29 -1.60
N THR A 143 -14.58 -1.02 -1.58
CA THR A 143 -15.44 -0.44 -2.62
C THR A 143 -14.67 0.27 -3.73
N PHE A 144 -13.36 0.42 -3.57
CA PHE A 144 -12.43 0.84 -4.62
C PHE A 144 -11.25 -0.13 -4.63
N VAL A 145 -11.12 -0.92 -5.68
CA VAL A 145 -10.01 -1.87 -5.85
C VAL A 145 -9.47 -1.75 -7.26
N ALA A 146 -8.16 -1.58 -7.38
CA ALA A 146 -7.49 -1.45 -8.67
C ALA A 146 -6.14 -2.17 -8.68
N ARG A 147 -5.67 -2.49 -9.88
CA ARG A 147 -4.32 -3.00 -10.13
C ARG A 147 -3.69 -2.17 -11.25
N SER A 148 -2.43 -1.79 -11.09
CA SER A 148 -1.70 -1.01 -12.08
C SER A 148 -0.24 -1.43 -12.13
N PHE A 149 0.48 -0.87 -13.09
CA PHE A 149 1.91 -1.03 -13.24
C PHE A 149 2.64 0.30 -12.95
N SER A 150 3.70 0.25 -12.14
CA SER A 150 4.46 1.45 -11.73
C SER A 150 5.11 2.21 -12.88
N GLY A 151 5.27 1.56 -14.05
CA GLY A 151 5.78 2.17 -15.29
C GLY A 151 4.71 2.89 -16.11
N ASP A 152 3.43 2.56 -15.91
CA ASP A 152 2.31 3.19 -16.62
C ASP A 152 1.69 4.32 -15.78
N LYS A 153 2.29 5.50 -15.88
CA LYS A 153 1.80 6.68 -15.17
C LYS A 153 0.45 7.17 -15.70
N ALA A 154 0.17 6.96 -16.98
CA ALA A 154 -1.09 7.40 -17.58
C ALA A 154 -2.30 6.68 -16.95
N GLN A 155 -2.12 5.41 -16.56
CA GLN A 155 -3.11 4.65 -15.82
C GLN A 155 -3.03 4.89 -14.30
N LEU A 156 -1.80 4.88 -13.75
CA LEU A 156 -1.60 4.90 -12.30
C LEU A 156 -2.06 6.19 -11.64
N VAL A 157 -1.79 7.36 -12.25
CA VAL A 157 -2.17 8.67 -11.67
C VAL A 157 -3.69 8.82 -11.52
N PRO A 158 -4.52 8.56 -12.53
CA PRO A 158 -5.98 8.56 -12.38
C PRO A 158 -6.49 7.60 -11.30
N LEU A 159 -5.91 6.39 -11.17
CA LEU A 159 -6.30 5.43 -10.14
C LEU A 159 -5.97 5.95 -8.73
N ILE A 160 -4.80 6.55 -8.54
CA ILE A 160 -4.43 7.17 -7.24
C ILE A 160 -5.38 8.32 -6.92
N LYS A 161 -5.70 9.19 -7.88
CA LYS A 161 -6.69 10.27 -7.71
C LYS A 161 -8.05 9.73 -7.29
N GLY A 162 -8.53 8.69 -7.97
CA GLY A 162 -9.78 8.02 -7.63
C GLY A 162 -9.76 7.43 -6.21
N ALA A 163 -8.67 6.78 -5.82
CA ALA A 163 -8.49 6.22 -4.48
C ALA A 163 -8.49 7.30 -3.39
N MET A 164 -7.84 8.45 -3.64
CA MET A 164 -7.80 9.59 -2.72
C MET A 164 -9.18 10.25 -2.55
N ALA A 165 -9.93 10.36 -3.62
CA ALA A 165 -11.28 10.94 -3.63
C ALA A 165 -12.33 9.97 -3.04
N HIS A 166 -12.01 8.68 -2.93
CA HIS A 166 -12.91 7.66 -2.42
C HIS A 166 -13.13 7.79 -0.91
N GLY A 167 -14.36 7.78 -0.46
CA GLY A 167 -14.73 8.01 0.94
C GLY A 167 -14.55 6.81 1.89
N GLY A 168 -14.00 5.68 1.41
CA GLY A 168 -13.84 4.43 2.15
C GLY A 168 -12.47 3.79 1.96
N ALA A 169 -12.38 2.46 2.15
CA ALA A 169 -11.16 1.72 1.88
C ALA A 169 -10.93 1.61 0.36
N ALA A 170 -9.89 2.27 -0.11
CA ALA A 170 -9.41 2.17 -1.48
C ALA A 170 -8.09 1.38 -1.49
N PHE A 171 -8.00 0.35 -2.36
CA PHE A 171 -6.85 -0.51 -2.50
C PHE A 171 -6.30 -0.52 -3.93
N ILE A 172 -4.97 -0.30 -4.08
CA ILE A 172 -4.26 -0.37 -5.35
C ILE A 172 -3.07 -1.34 -5.21
#